data_021fd28a83c233f3fcd3399f0ec77320
#
_entry.id   021fd28a83c233f3fcd3399f0ec77320
#
_cell.length_a   1.000
_cell.length_b   1.000
_cell.length_c   1.000
_cell.angle_alpha   90.00
_cell.angle_beta   90.00
_cell.angle_gamma   90.00
#
_symmetry.space_group_name_H-M   'P 1'
#
loop_
_entity.id
_entity.type
_entity.pdbx_description
1 polymer ?
#
loop_
_entity_poly.entity_id
_entity_poly.type
_entity_poly.pdbx_seq_one_letter_code
_entity_poly.pdbx_strand_id
1 'polypeptide(L)'
;MAALRNNPLGIRALPRALFTSTFTKPIQTRSISFIKPSQEEISSKRLNARNLETAIRSLHQDGLVVVEDVVPHEHIDRLNVKMVEDARKLQAKGEDGPFNYNLGNLQQDAPPWAEYFFPSIFANPIATQITTNLLGPRPKWTFCSANSAMPPLPGHAPSRQPVHSDADFAHPSHPFAIVVNVPLVTMTPHNGSTEIWPGTHRFGVEAQEGKHGERASGRIREDYLAAERDRADGGPLQATIKKGSVVLRDLRLWHAGMPNLSEEVRVMLAMIHFAPWYRNGMRLTFADDIRPVLEGLEERGELGLECPVDWIGREEAARTYLDRGFGNSYDFDQEI
;
A
#
# COMPACT_ATOMS: atom_id res chain seq x y z
N MET A 1 58.46 -43.75 57.85
CA MET A 1 57.23 -43.90 57.02
C MET A 1 56.17 -42.98 57.64
N ALA A 2 55.95 -41.81 57.10
CA ALA A 2 55.10 -40.76 57.64
C ALA A 2 53.79 -40.68 56.83
N ALA A 3 52.68 -40.85 57.53
CA ALA A 3 51.36 -40.73 56.96
C ALA A 3 50.90 -39.27 56.97
N LEU A 4 50.64 -38.69 55.83
CA LEU A 4 50.03 -37.36 55.68
C LEU A 4 48.51 -37.45 55.85
N ARG A 5 48.00 -36.64 56.78
CA ARG A 5 46.57 -36.45 57.05
C ARG A 5 46.01 -35.46 56.02
N ASN A 6 44.94 -35.86 55.34
CA ASN A 6 44.12 -34.99 54.51
C ASN A 6 43.11 -34.23 55.37
N ASN A 7 43.04 -32.94 55.17
CA ASN A 7 42.08 -32.02 55.77
C ASN A 7 41.05 -31.59 54.68
N PRO A 8 39.75 -31.83 54.78
CA PRO A 8 38.81 -31.34 53.77
C PRO A 8 38.31 -29.94 54.15
N LEU A 9 38.63 -28.96 53.32
CA LEU A 9 38.06 -27.63 53.39
C LEU A 9 36.57 -27.67 52.96
N GLY A 10 35.69 -27.42 53.91
CA GLY A 10 34.25 -27.28 53.65
C GLY A 10 33.92 -25.99 52.89
N ILE A 11 33.52 -26.15 51.64
CA ILE A 11 32.97 -25.07 50.84
C ILE A 11 31.50 -24.89 51.20
N ARG A 12 31.15 -23.82 51.94
CA ARG A 12 29.76 -23.41 52.19
C ARG A 12 29.17 -22.88 50.88
N ALA A 13 28.15 -23.58 50.34
CA ALA A 13 27.35 -23.11 49.24
C ALA A 13 26.47 -21.90 49.68
N LEU A 14 26.66 -20.76 49.06
CA LEU A 14 25.76 -19.61 49.19
C LEU A 14 24.46 -19.89 48.41
N PRO A 15 23.29 -19.52 48.93
CA PRO A 15 22.03 -19.72 48.21
C PRO A 15 21.98 -18.83 46.98
N ARG A 16 21.79 -19.42 45.78
CA ARG A 16 21.47 -18.74 44.56
C ARG A 16 20.10 -18.10 44.71
N ALA A 17 20.04 -16.77 44.94
CA ALA A 17 18.83 -16.01 44.76
C ALA A 17 18.46 -16.04 43.27
N LEU A 18 17.38 -16.76 42.96
CA LEU A 18 16.73 -16.68 41.64
C LEU A 18 16.04 -15.34 41.52
N PHE A 19 16.75 -14.36 40.93
CA PHE A 19 16.11 -13.17 40.41
C PHE A 19 15.37 -13.56 39.12
N THR A 20 14.10 -13.94 39.27
CA THR A 20 13.16 -13.96 38.14
C THR A 20 12.75 -12.54 37.86
N SER A 21 13.58 -11.81 37.09
CA SER A 21 13.17 -10.57 36.46
C SER A 21 12.16 -10.91 35.36
N THR A 22 10.88 -10.83 35.67
CA THR A 22 9.82 -10.79 34.68
C THR A 22 9.90 -9.44 33.98
N PHE A 23 10.72 -9.38 32.95
CA PHE A 23 10.64 -8.30 31.96
C PHE A 23 9.33 -8.49 31.19
N THR A 24 8.24 -7.93 31.72
CA THR A 24 7.07 -7.65 30.90
C THR A 24 7.50 -6.62 29.87
N LYS A 25 7.79 -7.07 28.64
CA LYS A 25 7.91 -6.13 27.51
C LYS A 25 6.62 -5.32 27.49
N PRO A 26 6.68 -3.98 27.44
CA PRO A 26 5.48 -3.18 27.26
C PRO A 26 4.77 -3.70 25.99
N ILE A 27 3.47 -3.96 26.10
CA ILE A 27 2.64 -4.28 24.95
C ILE A 27 2.70 -3.06 24.04
N GLN A 28 3.44 -3.17 22.96
CA GLN A 28 3.55 -2.13 21.97
C GLN A 28 2.25 -2.17 21.14
N THR A 29 1.31 -1.29 21.47
CA THR A 29 0.10 -1.12 20.66
C THR A 29 0.50 -0.79 19.24
N ARG A 30 0.04 -1.56 18.26
CA ARG A 30 0.28 -1.26 16.85
C ARG A 30 -0.35 0.07 16.50
N SER A 31 0.41 0.89 15.82
CA SER A 31 -0.01 2.19 15.34
C SER A 31 0.53 2.41 13.94
N ILE A 32 -0.20 3.18 13.14
CA ILE A 32 0.31 3.61 11.84
C ILE A 32 1.45 4.60 12.07
N SER A 33 2.61 4.33 11.47
CA SER A 33 3.74 5.24 11.51
C SER A 33 3.56 6.38 10.53
N PHE A 34 3.63 7.62 11.02
CA PHE A 34 3.60 8.84 10.23
C PHE A 34 4.99 9.47 10.24
N ILE A 35 5.56 9.70 9.07
CA ILE A 35 6.82 10.41 8.88
C ILE A 35 6.47 11.79 8.33
N LYS A 36 6.92 12.82 9.03
CA LYS A 36 6.85 14.21 8.57
C LYS A 36 8.24 14.65 8.13
N PRO A 37 8.54 14.68 6.82
CA PRO A 37 9.82 15.12 6.33
C PRO A 37 10.12 16.58 6.67
N SER A 38 11.39 16.91 6.84
CA SER A 38 11.86 18.29 6.98
C SER A 38 11.80 19.02 5.62
N GLN A 39 11.90 20.36 5.64
CA GLN A 39 11.96 21.16 4.41
C GLN A 39 13.19 20.78 3.55
N GLU A 40 14.28 20.38 4.16
CA GLU A 40 15.48 19.90 3.46
C GLU A 40 15.19 18.58 2.72
N GLU A 41 14.51 17.64 3.37
CA GLU A 41 14.10 16.36 2.75
C GLU A 41 13.11 16.56 1.59
N ILE A 42 12.17 17.50 1.76
CA ILE A 42 11.20 17.84 0.70
C ILE A 42 11.93 18.49 -0.49
N SER A 43 12.81 19.47 -0.23
CA SER A 43 13.53 20.19 -1.30
C SER A 43 14.56 19.32 -2.01
N SER A 44 15.24 18.42 -1.28
CA SER A 44 16.15 17.42 -1.86
C SER A 44 15.43 16.21 -2.45
N LYS A 45 14.10 16.12 -2.28
CA LYS A 45 13.27 14.99 -2.71
C LYS A 45 13.77 13.65 -2.14
N ARG A 46 14.32 13.65 -0.93
CA ARG A 46 14.96 12.48 -0.35
C ARG A 46 14.87 12.49 1.18
N LEU A 47 14.43 11.37 1.76
CA LEU A 47 14.47 11.17 3.20
C LEU A 47 15.93 11.01 3.68
N ASN A 48 16.21 11.55 4.85
CA ASN A 48 17.44 11.28 5.58
C ASN A 48 17.49 9.82 6.07
N ALA A 49 18.65 9.39 6.56
CA ALA A 49 18.85 7.99 6.99
C ALA A 49 17.86 7.56 8.10
N ARG A 50 17.56 8.45 9.06
CA ARG A 50 16.67 8.16 10.19
C ARG A 50 15.21 7.96 9.72
N ASN A 51 14.71 8.86 8.89
CA ASN A 51 13.34 8.78 8.37
C ASN A 51 13.19 7.59 7.41
N LEU A 52 14.19 7.32 6.57
CA LEU A 52 14.23 6.15 5.71
C LEU A 52 14.24 4.83 6.51
N GLU A 53 15.08 4.73 7.55
CA GLU A 53 15.10 3.57 8.44
C GLU A 53 13.75 3.37 9.13
N THR A 54 13.11 4.45 9.57
CA THR A 54 11.77 4.39 10.17
C THR A 54 10.76 3.86 9.17
N ALA A 55 10.77 4.32 7.91
CA ALA A 55 9.87 3.84 6.86
C ALA A 55 10.06 2.34 6.61
N ILE A 56 11.29 1.89 6.43
CA ILE A 56 11.61 0.48 6.16
C ILE A 56 11.20 -0.41 7.33
N ARG A 57 11.50 0.03 8.57
CA ARG A 57 11.10 -0.70 9.78
C ARG A 57 9.58 -0.85 9.90
N SER A 58 8.84 0.23 9.64
CA SER A 58 7.36 0.20 9.69
C SER A 58 6.78 -0.73 8.63
N LEU A 59 7.32 -0.74 7.41
CA LEU A 59 6.91 -1.67 6.36
C LEU A 59 7.17 -3.13 6.76
N HIS A 60 8.30 -3.44 7.42
CA HIS A 60 8.59 -4.79 7.90
C HIS A 60 7.74 -5.20 9.10
N GLN A 61 7.44 -4.29 10.01
CA GLN A 61 6.71 -4.60 11.26
C GLN A 61 5.20 -4.58 11.09
N ASP A 62 4.70 -3.51 10.46
CA ASP A 62 3.27 -3.21 10.39
C ASP A 62 2.69 -3.37 8.98
N GLY A 63 3.57 -3.46 7.96
CA GLY A 63 3.18 -3.59 6.56
C GLY A 63 2.80 -2.28 5.90
N LEU A 64 2.93 -1.13 6.58
CA LEU A 64 2.64 0.19 6.01
C LEU A 64 3.41 1.32 6.69
N VAL A 65 3.50 2.44 5.98
CA VAL A 65 3.99 3.73 6.48
C VAL A 65 3.30 4.87 5.73
N VAL A 66 3.07 5.98 6.41
CA VAL A 66 2.58 7.23 5.81
C VAL A 66 3.70 8.25 5.81
N VAL A 67 3.97 8.87 4.66
CA VAL A 67 4.89 10.00 4.54
C VAL A 67 4.08 11.24 4.20
N GLU A 68 4.05 12.20 5.12
CA GLU A 68 3.19 13.38 5.03
C GLU A 68 3.80 14.46 4.13
N ASP A 69 2.95 15.16 3.39
CA ASP A 69 3.22 16.41 2.68
C ASP A 69 4.40 16.37 1.69
N VAL A 70 4.46 15.30 0.90
CA VAL A 70 5.51 15.07 -0.11
C VAL A 70 5.02 15.17 -1.56
N VAL A 71 3.73 15.50 -1.74
CA VAL A 71 3.12 15.71 -3.06
C VAL A 71 2.54 17.13 -3.12
N PRO A 72 2.91 17.96 -4.11
CA PRO A 72 2.37 19.31 -4.27
C PRO A 72 0.84 19.29 -4.40
N HIS A 73 0.15 20.11 -3.61
CA HIS A 73 -1.31 20.15 -3.57
C HIS A 73 -1.91 20.57 -4.91
N GLU A 74 -1.27 21.48 -5.65
CA GLU A 74 -1.73 21.93 -6.96
C GLU A 74 -1.85 20.79 -7.99
N HIS A 75 -0.91 19.85 -7.99
CA HIS A 75 -0.94 18.67 -8.85
C HIS A 75 -2.09 17.73 -8.46
N ILE A 76 -2.25 17.53 -7.14
CA ILE A 76 -3.34 16.72 -6.60
C ILE A 76 -4.71 17.32 -6.96
N ASP A 77 -4.88 18.63 -6.73
CA ASP A 77 -6.16 19.30 -6.96
C ASP A 77 -6.55 19.25 -8.44
N ARG A 78 -5.59 19.48 -9.35
CA ARG A 78 -5.85 19.40 -10.79
C ARG A 78 -6.27 17.98 -11.21
N LEU A 79 -5.57 16.96 -10.72
CA LEU A 79 -5.91 15.57 -11.02
C LEU A 79 -7.25 15.17 -10.38
N ASN A 80 -7.52 15.60 -9.14
CA ASN A 80 -8.75 15.29 -8.42
C ASN A 80 -9.99 15.81 -9.16
N VAL A 81 -9.96 17.03 -9.66
CA VAL A 81 -11.09 17.61 -10.43
C VAL A 81 -11.45 16.69 -11.60
N LYS A 82 -10.47 16.25 -12.37
CA LYS A 82 -10.69 15.36 -13.51
C LYS A 82 -11.20 13.99 -13.09
N MET A 83 -10.59 13.40 -12.07
CA MET A 83 -10.94 12.05 -11.62
C MET A 83 -12.32 12.00 -10.94
N VAL A 84 -12.75 13.06 -10.26
CA VAL A 84 -14.13 13.17 -9.72
C VAL A 84 -15.16 13.26 -10.84
N GLU A 85 -14.87 14.05 -11.89
CA GLU A 85 -15.72 14.08 -13.09
C GLU A 85 -15.87 12.68 -13.72
N ASP A 86 -14.76 11.98 -13.87
CA ASP A 86 -14.73 10.64 -14.45
C ASP A 86 -15.42 9.60 -13.57
N ALA A 87 -15.24 9.66 -12.24
CA ALA A 87 -15.93 8.80 -11.30
C ALA A 87 -17.46 8.94 -11.43
N ARG A 88 -17.96 10.16 -11.58
CA ARG A 88 -19.40 10.42 -11.79
C ARG A 88 -19.89 9.84 -13.11
N LYS A 89 -19.11 9.92 -14.20
CA LYS A 89 -19.44 9.30 -15.49
C LYS A 89 -19.52 7.78 -15.37
N LEU A 90 -18.56 7.19 -14.66
CA LEU A 90 -18.52 5.74 -14.45
C LEU A 90 -19.67 5.28 -13.54
N GLN A 91 -20.00 6.02 -12.48
CA GLN A 91 -21.15 5.73 -11.63
C GLN A 91 -22.47 5.79 -12.41
N ALA A 92 -22.61 6.70 -13.36
CA ALA A 92 -23.80 6.84 -14.20
C ALA A 92 -24.05 5.62 -15.14
N LYS A 93 -23.05 4.73 -15.32
CA LYS A 93 -23.24 3.44 -16.02
C LYS A 93 -24.10 2.44 -15.23
N GLY A 94 -24.45 2.76 -13.96
CA GLY A 94 -25.26 1.88 -13.12
C GLY A 94 -24.54 0.57 -12.84
N GLU A 95 -25.25 -0.57 -12.98
CA GLU A 95 -24.70 -1.91 -12.72
C GLU A 95 -23.52 -2.28 -13.64
N ASP A 96 -23.39 -1.65 -14.80
CA ASP A 96 -22.27 -1.82 -15.73
C ASP A 96 -21.01 -1.00 -15.31
N GLY A 97 -21.08 -0.26 -14.21
CA GLY A 97 -19.95 0.50 -13.69
C GLY A 97 -18.85 -0.41 -13.11
N PRO A 98 -17.59 0.03 -13.14
CA PRO A 98 -16.44 -0.74 -12.61
C PRO A 98 -16.40 -0.73 -11.08
N PHE A 99 -17.42 -1.24 -10.43
CA PHE A 99 -17.49 -1.32 -8.97
C PHE A 99 -16.64 -2.47 -8.43
N ASN A 100 -15.96 -2.20 -7.34
CA ASN A 100 -15.13 -3.16 -6.62
C ASN A 100 -15.81 -3.57 -5.32
N TYR A 101 -16.38 -4.75 -5.27
CA TYR A 101 -17.18 -5.37 -4.20
C TYR A 101 -18.57 -4.74 -3.96
N ASN A 102 -18.77 -3.44 -4.14
CA ASN A 102 -20.05 -2.76 -3.91
C ASN A 102 -20.15 -1.42 -4.66
N LEU A 103 -21.38 -0.90 -4.80
CA LEU A 103 -21.68 0.32 -5.53
C LEU A 103 -21.06 1.61 -4.93
N GLY A 104 -20.60 1.56 -3.70
CA GLY A 104 -19.92 2.69 -3.05
C GLY A 104 -18.42 2.75 -3.34
N ASN A 105 -17.86 1.74 -4.01
CA ASN A 105 -16.44 1.63 -4.27
C ASN A 105 -16.16 1.39 -5.74
N LEU A 106 -15.69 2.41 -6.43
CA LEU A 106 -15.50 2.42 -7.87
C LEU A 106 -14.01 2.39 -8.19
N GLN A 107 -13.60 1.45 -9.04
CA GLN A 107 -12.25 1.39 -9.58
C GLN A 107 -12.18 2.17 -10.91
N GLN A 108 -11.17 3.02 -11.07
CA GLN A 108 -10.99 3.81 -12.27
C GLN A 108 -9.51 4.06 -12.56
N ASP A 109 -9.17 4.18 -13.83
CA ASP A 109 -7.82 4.59 -14.23
C ASP A 109 -7.66 6.12 -14.12
N ALA A 110 -6.47 6.56 -13.78
CA ALA A 110 -6.10 7.97 -13.95
C ALA A 110 -6.01 8.31 -15.45
N PRO A 111 -6.28 9.58 -15.83
CA PRO A 111 -6.12 10.02 -17.22
C PRO A 111 -4.69 9.72 -17.72
N PRO A 112 -4.51 8.84 -18.71
CA PRO A 112 -3.20 8.31 -19.06
C PRO A 112 -2.51 9.17 -20.14
N TRP A 113 -2.44 10.51 -19.96
CA TRP A 113 -1.78 11.44 -20.89
C TRP A 113 -1.10 12.59 -20.15
N ALA A 114 -0.16 13.26 -20.82
CA ALA A 114 0.80 14.20 -20.24
C ALA A 114 0.18 15.33 -19.43
N GLU A 115 -0.99 15.84 -19.83
CA GLU A 115 -1.69 16.92 -19.12
C GLU A 115 -1.97 16.61 -17.64
N TYR A 116 -2.22 15.33 -17.31
CA TYR A 116 -2.53 14.86 -15.95
C TYR A 116 -1.44 13.97 -15.37
N PHE A 117 -0.33 13.79 -16.07
CA PHE A 117 0.79 13.01 -15.58
C PHE A 117 1.78 13.91 -14.81
N PHE A 118 1.68 13.89 -13.50
CA PHE A 118 2.56 14.64 -12.60
C PHE A 118 3.62 13.69 -11.99
N PRO A 119 4.92 13.82 -12.34
CA PRO A 119 5.97 12.97 -11.78
C PRO A 119 6.02 12.97 -10.25
N SER A 120 5.65 14.09 -9.61
CA SER A 120 5.54 14.18 -8.14
C SER A 120 4.46 13.27 -7.54
N ILE A 121 3.50 12.81 -8.33
CA ILE A 121 2.47 11.85 -7.95
C ILE A 121 2.89 10.45 -8.40
N PHE A 122 3.07 10.25 -9.71
CA PHE A 122 3.19 8.92 -10.32
C PHE A 122 4.59 8.30 -10.20
N ALA A 123 5.62 9.12 -10.09
CA ALA A 123 7.00 8.72 -9.87
C ALA A 123 7.60 9.49 -8.67
N ASN A 124 6.84 9.57 -7.56
CA ASN A 124 7.26 10.33 -6.39
C ASN A 124 8.64 9.86 -5.89
N PRO A 125 9.66 10.71 -5.85
CA PRO A 125 11.03 10.30 -5.57
C PRO A 125 11.24 9.78 -4.15
N ILE A 126 10.48 10.27 -3.17
CA ILE A 126 10.53 9.77 -1.78
C ILE A 126 9.90 8.37 -1.70
N ALA A 127 8.76 8.16 -2.35
CA ALA A 127 8.17 6.82 -2.45
C ALA A 127 9.11 5.85 -3.17
N THR A 128 9.72 6.27 -4.28
CA THR A 128 10.70 5.47 -5.03
C THR A 128 11.94 5.16 -4.19
N GLN A 129 12.45 6.12 -3.40
CA GLN A 129 13.54 5.87 -2.47
C GLN A 129 13.20 4.75 -1.49
N ILE A 130 12.02 4.77 -0.88
CA ILE A 130 11.58 3.75 0.09
C ILE A 130 11.45 2.40 -0.61
N THR A 131 10.75 2.33 -1.74
CA THR A 131 10.52 1.06 -2.46
C THR A 131 11.82 0.47 -3.00
N THR A 132 12.76 1.30 -3.47
CA THR A 132 14.10 0.86 -3.89
C THR A 132 14.89 0.21 -2.74
N ASN A 133 14.81 0.79 -1.53
CA ASN A 133 15.52 0.24 -0.37
C ASN A 133 14.87 -1.05 0.18
N LEU A 134 13.58 -1.28 -0.09
CA LEU A 134 12.87 -2.47 0.36
C LEU A 134 12.89 -3.60 -0.68
N LEU A 135 12.69 -3.28 -1.95
CA LEU A 135 12.47 -4.24 -3.03
C LEU A 135 13.73 -4.50 -3.88
N GLY A 136 14.74 -3.65 -3.76
CA GLY A 136 15.93 -3.66 -4.62
C GLY A 136 15.93 -2.52 -5.64
N PRO A 137 17.04 -2.34 -6.39
CA PRO A 137 17.21 -1.23 -7.32
C PRO A 137 16.22 -1.32 -8.50
N ARG A 138 15.68 -0.18 -8.89
CA ARG A 138 14.74 -0.03 -10.01
C ARG A 138 13.53 -0.95 -9.92
N PRO A 139 12.67 -0.80 -8.88
CA PRO A 139 11.41 -1.56 -8.80
C PRO A 139 10.59 -1.38 -10.09
N LYS A 140 9.83 -2.41 -10.47
CA LYS A 140 8.97 -2.36 -11.66
C LYS A 140 7.63 -1.72 -11.30
N TRP A 141 7.31 -0.60 -11.92
CA TRP A 141 5.99 0.00 -11.84
C TRP A 141 5.12 -0.52 -12.98
N THR A 142 4.20 -1.42 -12.70
CA THR A 142 3.39 -2.14 -13.70
C THR A 142 1.89 -1.98 -13.52
N PHE A 143 1.44 -1.31 -12.45
CA PHE A 143 0.04 -1.09 -12.14
C PHE A 143 -0.22 0.35 -11.76
N CYS A 144 -1.26 0.95 -12.34
CA CYS A 144 -1.74 2.29 -12.02
C CYS A 144 -3.27 2.33 -12.14
N SER A 145 -3.95 2.53 -11.03
CA SER A 145 -5.39 2.70 -10.99
C SER A 145 -5.76 3.59 -9.80
N ALA A 146 -7.04 3.78 -9.54
CA ALA A 146 -7.54 4.47 -8.37
C ALA A 146 -8.80 3.78 -7.82
N ASN A 147 -9.01 3.99 -6.54
CA ASN A 147 -10.22 3.60 -5.84
C ASN A 147 -10.97 4.86 -5.41
N SER A 148 -12.20 5.00 -5.90
CA SER A 148 -13.07 6.14 -5.60
C SER A 148 -14.21 5.71 -4.70
N ALA A 149 -14.19 6.17 -3.43
CA ALA A 149 -15.31 6.00 -2.53
C ALA A 149 -16.38 7.04 -2.88
N MET A 150 -17.50 6.53 -3.37
CA MET A 150 -18.62 7.34 -3.86
C MET A 150 -19.53 7.74 -2.70
N PRO A 151 -20.15 8.95 -2.75
CA PRO A 151 -21.21 9.30 -1.84
C PRO A 151 -22.34 8.27 -1.83
N PRO A 152 -23.10 8.14 -0.74
CA PRO A 152 -24.22 7.21 -0.67
C PRO A 152 -25.26 7.49 -1.77
N LEU A 153 -25.70 6.45 -2.45
CA LEU A 153 -26.80 6.56 -3.40
C LEU A 153 -28.15 6.54 -2.67
N PRO A 154 -29.16 7.32 -3.10
CA PRO A 154 -30.50 7.28 -2.52
C PRO A 154 -31.05 5.85 -2.53
N GLY A 155 -31.56 5.40 -1.40
CA GLY A 155 -32.14 4.06 -1.26
C GLY A 155 -31.12 2.91 -1.07
N HIS A 156 -29.81 3.19 -1.08
CA HIS A 156 -28.75 2.20 -0.85
C HIS A 156 -28.05 2.48 0.47
N ALA A 157 -27.99 1.49 1.34
CA ALA A 157 -27.20 1.59 2.57
C ALA A 157 -25.73 1.64 2.23
N PRO A 158 -24.94 2.55 2.87
CA PRO A 158 -23.49 2.55 2.71
C PRO A 158 -22.90 1.20 3.13
N SER A 159 -22.04 0.64 2.28
CA SER A 159 -21.44 -0.67 2.53
C SER A 159 -19.92 -0.60 2.42
N ARG A 160 -19.26 -1.41 3.28
CA ARG A 160 -17.81 -1.57 3.25
C ARG A 160 -17.41 -2.72 2.33
N GLN A 161 -16.17 -2.72 1.88
CA GLN A 161 -15.59 -3.91 1.29
C GLN A 161 -15.39 -5.00 2.36
N PRO A 162 -15.39 -6.29 2.00
CA PRO A 162 -14.85 -7.32 2.87
C PRO A 162 -13.39 -7.01 3.16
N VAL A 163 -12.89 -7.45 4.32
CA VAL A 163 -11.45 -7.42 4.57
C VAL A 163 -10.77 -8.37 3.59
N HIS A 164 -9.77 -7.88 2.89
CA HIS A 164 -9.09 -8.65 1.84
C HIS A 164 -7.60 -8.33 1.78
N SER A 165 -6.87 -9.19 1.09
CA SER A 165 -5.50 -8.98 0.63
C SER A 165 -5.52 -8.78 -0.88
N ASP A 166 -4.72 -7.86 -1.38
CA ASP A 166 -4.52 -7.71 -2.83
C ASP A 166 -3.67 -8.85 -3.42
N ALA A 167 -2.91 -9.57 -2.60
CA ALA A 167 -2.15 -10.75 -2.98
C ALA A 167 -3.01 -12.03 -2.82
N ASP A 168 -3.93 -12.27 -3.75
CA ASP A 168 -4.86 -13.41 -3.76
C ASP A 168 -4.32 -14.66 -4.49
N PHE A 169 -3.01 -14.74 -4.62
CA PHE A 169 -2.27 -15.79 -5.32
C PHE A 169 -1.08 -16.27 -4.47
N ALA A 170 -0.49 -17.41 -4.83
CA ALA A 170 0.74 -17.90 -4.19
C ALA A 170 1.87 -16.87 -4.35
N HIS A 171 2.45 -16.44 -3.24
CA HIS A 171 3.45 -15.37 -3.23
C HIS A 171 4.57 -15.65 -2.23
N PRO A 172 5.73 -14.96 -2.34
CA PRO A 172 6.80 -15.03 -1.36
C PRO A 172 6.35 -14.53 0.03
N SER A 173 6.96 -15.07 1.08
CA SER A 173 6.71 -14.64 2.46
C SER A 173 7.40 -13.32 2.84
N HIS A 174 8.28 -12.80 1.99
CA HIS A 174 8.96 -11.50 2.15
C HIS A 174 8.40 -10.45 1.18
N PRO A 175 8.66 -9.16 1.39
CA PRO A 175 8.15 -8.10 0.52
C PRO A 175 8.59 -8.30 -0.94
N PHE A 176 7.63 -8.33 -1.85
CA PHE A 176 7.86 -8.46 -3.29
C PHE A 176 7.12 -7.40 -4.11
N ALA A 177 6.12 -6.74 -3.49
CA ALA A 177 5.35 -5.67 -4.09
C ALA A 177 4.86 -4.69 -3.03
N ILE A 178 4.98 -3.40 -3.32
CA ILE A 178 4.52 -2.30 -2.48
C ILE A 178 3.52 -1.47 -3.24
N VAL A 179 2.36 -1.27 -2.65
CA VAL A 179 1.36 -0.33 -3.15
C VAL A 179 1.72 1.07 -2.67
N VAL A 180 1.80 2.00 -3.61
CA VAL A 180 1.99 3.43 -3.37
C VAL A 180 0.65 4.11 -3.56
N ASN A 181 -0.02 4.44 -2.46
CA ASN A 181 -1.31 5.13 -2.51
C ASN A 181 -1.10 6.64 -2.34
N VAL A 182 -1.78 7.42 -3.18
CA VAL A 182 -1.81 8.89 -3.09
C VAL A 182 -3.26 9.34 -2.98
N PRO A 183 -3.71 9.79 -1.80
CA PRO A 183 -5.05 10.36 -1.63
C PRO A 183 -5.13 11.73 -2.32
N LEU A 184 -6.15 11.93 -3.14
CA LEU A 184 -6.36 13.21 -3.82
C LEU A 184 -7.12 14.23 -2.97
N VAL A 185 -7.66 13.79 -1.84
CA VAL A 185 -8.25 14.62 -0.79
C VAL A 185 -7.78 14.11 0.57
N THR A 186 -7.95 14.89 1.64
CA THR A 186 -7.75 14.36 2.98
C THR A 186 -8.75 13.22 3.23
N MET A 187 -8.25 12.02 3.47
CA MET A 187 -9.08 10.87 3.83
C MET A 187 -9.32 10.85 5.33
N THR A 188 -10.58 10.64 5.71
CA THR A 188 -11.02 10.53 7.11
C THR A 188 -11.95 9.32 7.26
N PRO A 189 -12.22 8.83 8.47
CA PRO A 189 -13.25 7.80 8.67
C PRO A 189 -14.62 8.21 8.08
N HIS A 190 -14.96 9.50 8.09
CA HIS A 190 -16.23 9.99 7.56
C HIS A 190 -16.34 9.87 6.03
N ASN A 191 -15.26 10.12 5.28
CA ASN A 191 -15.26 9.97 3.82
C ASN A 191 -14.67 8.65 3.32
N GLY A 192 -14.63 7.64 4.18
CA GLY A 192 -14.25 6.28 3.80
C GLY A 192 -12.74 6.06 3.69
N SER A 193 -11.92 6.59 4.63
CA SER A 193 -10.52 6.19 4.70
C SER A 193 -10.40 4.67 4.87
N THR A 194 -9.34 4.11 4.32
CA THR A 194 -9.13 2.65 4.30
C THR A 194 -8.92 2.10 5.71
N GLU A 195 -9.66 1.06 6.06
CA GLU A 195 -9.38 0.25 7.23
C GLU A 195 -8.16 -0.62 6.96
N ILE A 196 -7.19 -0.61 7.87
CA ILE A 196 -5.92 -1.31 7.76
C ILE A 196 -5.74 -2.25 8.95
N TRP A 197 -5.20 -3.44 8.70
CA TRP A 197 -4.88 -4.45 9.72
C TRP A 197 -3.35 -4.60 9.86
N PRO A 198 -2.68 -3.80 10.70
CA PRO A 198 -1.24 -3.76 10.77
C PRO A 198 -0.62 -5.13 11.12
N GLY A 199 0.48 -5.47 10.44
CA GLY A 199 1.23 -6.70 10.66
C GLY A 199 0.61 -7.97 10.07
N THR A 200 -0.52 -7.88 9.36
CA THR A 200 -1.18 -9.05 8.76
C THR A 200 -0.55 -9.47 7.42
N HIS A 201 0.33 -8.68 6.84
CA HIS A 201 1.11 -9.02 5.66
C HIS A 201 2.04 -10.25 5.84
N ARG A 202 2.14 -10.77 7.06
CA ARG A 202 2.85 -12.01 7.39
C ARG A 202 2.08 -13.28 7.03
N PHE A 203 0.76 -13.18 6.84
CA PHE A 203 -0.08 -14.31 6.43
C PHE A 203 -0.03 -14.48 4.92
N GLY A 204 -0.12 -15.73 4.47
CA GLY A 204 -0.26 -16.08 3.07
C GLY A 204 -1.71 -16.34 2.68
N VAL A 205 -1.89 -17.03 1.55
CA VAL A 205 -3.23 -17.36 1.00
C VAL A 205 -4.03 -18.32 1.86
N GLU A 206 -3.42 -19.00 2.83
CA GLU A 206 -4.12 -19.87 3.80
C GLU A 206 -5.12 -19.12 4.68
N ALA A 207 -4.92 -17.80 4.85
CA ALA A 207 -5.84 -16.93 5.58
C ALA A 207 -7.04 -16.47 4.73
N GLN A 208 -7.07 -16.77 3.45
CA GLN A 208 -8.08 -16.32 2.51
C GLN A 208 -9.15 -17.39 2.26
N GLU A 209 -10.32 -16.96 1.81
CA GLU A 209 -11.39 -17.85 1.38
C GLU A 209 -11.10 -18.41 -0.02
N GLY A 210 -11.69 -19.57 -0.34
CA GLY A 210 -11.63 -20.17 -1.67
C GLY A 210 -10.42 -21.06 -1.90
N LYS A 211 -10.01 -21.21 -3.16
CA LYS A 211 -8.95 -22.13 -3.56
C LYS A 211 -7.58 -21.56 -3.20
N HIS A 212 -6.77 -22.37 -2.53
CA HIS A 212 -5.41 -22.01 -2.12
C HIS A 212 -4.37 -22.59 -3.09
N GLY A 213 -3.22 -21.91 -3.18
CA GLY A 213 -2.07 -22.35 -3.97
C GLY A 213 -2.00 -21.75 -5.38
N GLU A 214 -3.13 -21.55 -6.05
CA GLU A 214 -3.23 -20.84 -7.33
C GLU A 214 -3.78 -19.43 -7.09
N ARG A 215 -5.10 -19.27 -7.23
CA ARG A 215 -5.79 -18.02 -6.85
C ARG A 215 -6.79 -18.28 -5.72
N ALA A 216 -6.81 -17.39 -4.74
CA ALA A 216 -7.81 -17.33 -3.69
C ALA A 216 -8.82 -16.20 -3.98
N SER A 217 -9.76 -15.96 -3.08
CA SER A 217 -10.75 -14.87 -3.27
C SER A 217 -10.23 -13.49 -2.84
N GLY A 218 -9.05 -13.41 -2.25
CA GLY A 218 -8.55 -12.23 -1.54
C GLY A 218 -9.24 -11.99 -0.19
N ARG A 219 -10.49 -12.43 -0.01
CA ARG A 219 -11.26 -12.24 1.23
C ARG A 219 -10.65 -13.02 2.38
N ILE A 220 -10.54 -12.38 3.52
CA ILE A 220 -9.95 -13.00 4.71
C ILE A 220 -11.02 -13.79 5.48
N ARG A 221 -10.69 -15.00 5.86
CA ARG A 221 -11.54 -15.90 6.63
C ARG A 221 -11.83 -15.32 8.02
N GLU A 222 -13.07 -15.51 8.49
CA GLU A 222 -13.51 -14.92 9.77
C GLU A 222 -12.74 -15.46 10.98
N ASP A 223 -12.29 -16.72 10.97
CA ASP A 223 -11.47 -17.28 12.07
C ASP A 223 -10.13 -16.54 12.21
N TYR A 224 -9.50 -16.12 11.12
CA TYR A 224 -8.28 -15.31 11.15
C TYR A 224 -8.57 -13.86 11.58
N LEU A 225 -9.68 -13.27 11.12
CA LEU A 225 -10.09 -11.92 11.54
C LEU A 225 -10.38 -11.86 13.02
N ALA A 226 -11.10 -12.85 13.57
CA ALA A 226 -11.39 -12.95 14.99
C ALA A 226 -10.10 -13.07 15.82
N ALA A 227 -9.19 -13.96 15.41
CA ALA A 227 -7.91 -14.12 16.08
C ALA A 227 -7.08 -12.83 16.12
N GLU A 228 -7.07 -12.05 15.03
CA GLU A 228 -6.36 -10.76 15.00
C GLU A 228 -7.07 -9.67 15.82
N ARG A 229 -8.41 -9.67 15.93
CA ARG A 229 -9.13 -8.75 16.84
C ARG A 229 -8.84 -9.03 18.31
N ASP A 230 -8.73 -10.30 18.68
CA ASP A 230 -8.54 -10.73 20.06
C ASP A 230 -7.10 -10.54 20.57
N ARG A 231 -6.17 -10.22 19.69
CA ARG A 231 -4.79 -9.91 20.10
C ARG A 231 -4.74 -8.59 20.85
N ALA A 232 -3.95 -8.54 21.92
CA ALA A 232 -3.77 -7.35 22.75
C ALA A 232 -3.22 -6.13 21.96
N ASP A 233 -2.47 -6.40 20.89
CA ASP A 233 -1.89 -5.40 19.98
C ASP A 233 -2.50 -5.44 18.56
N GLY A 234 -3.60 -6.16 18.39
CA GLY A 234 -4.22 -6.44 17.10
C GLY A 234 -5.42 -5.56 16.80
N GLY A 235 -6.10 -5.93 15.69
CA GLY A 235 -7.31 -5.29 15.23
C GLY A 235 -7.09 -4.19 14.18
N PRO A 236 -8.18 -3.75 13.56
CA PRO A 236 -8.13 -2.76 12.50
C PRO A 236 -7.93 -1.33 13.02
N LEU A 237 -7.27 -0.53 12.20
CA LEU A 237 -7.13 0.91 12.38
C LEU A 237 -7.70 1.64 11.16
N GLN A 238 -8.36 2.75 11.38
CA GLN A 238 -8.85 3.63 10.32
C GLN A 238 -8.39 5.05 10.61
N ALA A 239 -7.32 5.48 9.94
CA ALA A 239 -6.66 6.75 10.18
C ALA A 239 -7.18 7.88 9.29
N THR A 240 -6.95 9.11 9.74
CA THR A 240 -6.98 10.29 8.89
C THR A 240 -5.65 10.43 8.17
N ILE A 241 -5.68 10.46 6.83
CA ILE A 241 -4.52 10.67 5.96
C ILE A 241 -4.67 12.00 5.25
N LYS A 242 -3.76 12.93 5.49
CA LYS A 242 -3.82 14.27 4.90
C LYS A 242 -3.55 14.23 3.40
N LYS A 243 -4.22 15.09 2.64
CA LYS A 243 -3.85 15.41 1.24
C LYS A 243 -2.38 15.82 1.18
N GLY A 244 -1.66 15.42 0.14
CA GLY A 244 -0.20 15.63 0.04
C GLY A 244 0.64 14.49 0.57
N SER A 245 0.02 13.55 1.29
CA SER A 245 0.73 12.37 1.81
C SER A 245 0.84 11.26 0.77
N VAL A 246 1.80 10.36 1.00
CA VAL A 246 1.91 9.07 0.31
C VAL A 246 1.82 7.97 1.35
N VAL A 247 1.00 6.96 1.10
CA VAL A 247 0.91 5.75 1.91
C VAL A 247 1.59 4.61 1.15
N LEU A 248 2.61 4.02 1.74
CA LEU A 248 3.23 2.81 1.22
C LEU A 248 2.75 1.63 2.05
N ARG A 249 2.23 0.59 1.40
CA ARG A 249 1.78 -0.63 2.06
C ARG A 249 2.22 -1.87 1.31
N ASP A 250 2.53 -2.92 2.04
CA ASP A 250 2.79 -4.23 1.47
C ASP A 250 1.51 -4.74 0.76
N LEU A 251 1.66 -5.34 -0.44
CA LEU A 251 0.54 -5.84 -1.24
C LEU A 251 -0.28 -6.90 -0.48
N ARG A 252 0.35 -7.62 0.44
CA ARG A 252 -0.26 -8.68 1.27
C ARG A 252 -1.03 -8.15 2.48
N LEU A 253 -0.92 -6.85 2.81
CA LEU A 253 -1.53 -6.27 4.01
C LEU A 253 -3.05 -6.30 3.91
N TRP A 254 -3.71 -6.87 4.92
CA TRP A 254 -5.16 -6.91 4.97
C TRP A 254 -5.75 -5.51 5.16
N HIS A 255 -6.78 -5.23 4.39
CA HIS A 255 -7.43 -3.94 4.41
C HIS A 255 -8.87 -4.02 3.89
N ALA A 256 -9.61 -2.93 4.04
CA ALA A 256 -10.94 -2.79 3.46
C ALA A 256 -11.25 -1.32 3.13
N GLY A 257 -11.84 -1.08 1.96
CA GLY A 257 -12.48 0.19 1.67
C GLY A 257 -13.70 0.39 2.56
N MET A 258 -13.73 1.50 3.28
CA MET A 258 -14.84 1.85 4.15
C MET A 258 -15.85 2.74 3.42
N PRO A 259 -17.13 2.73 3.83
CA PRO A 259 -18.14 3.54 3.18
C PRO A 259 -17.82 5.03 3.31
N ASN A 260 -18.05 5.75 2.23
CA ASN A 260 -18.03 7.21 2.24
C ASN A 260 -19.40 7.72 2.72
N LEU A 261 -19.42 8.46 3.82
CA LEU A 261 -20.63 9.05 4.41
C LEU A 261 -20.74 10.54 4.09
N SER A 262 -19.79 11.09 3.33
CA SER A 262 -19.80 12.49 2.89
C SER A 262 -20.51 12.67 1.56
N GLU A 263 -20.71 13.92 1.16
CA GLU A 263 -21.31 14.27 -0.14
C GLU A 263 -20.28 14.33 -1.29
N GLU A 264 -18.98 14.24 -0.96
CA GLU A 264 -17.90 14.39 -1.92
C GLU A 264 -17.27 13.04 -2.28
N VAL A 265 -16.86 12.88 -3.53
CA VAL A 265 -16.13 11.70 -3.99
C VAL A 265 -14.72 11.71 -3.38
N ARG A 266 -14.30 10.62 -2.76
CA ARG A 266 -12.95 10.44 -2.25
C ARG A 266 -12.14 9.56 -3.19
N VAL A 267 -11.23 10.15 -3.93
CA VAL A 267 -10.32 9.45 -4.84
C VAL A 267 -8.99 9.15 -4.15
N MET A 268 -8.50 7.92 -4.30
CA MET A 268 -7.18 7.48 -3.86
C MET A 268 -6.51 6.71 -5.01
N LEU A 269 -5.37 7.21 -5.48
CA LEU A 269 -4.54 6.50 -6.46
C LEU A 269 -3.86 5.29 -5.83
N ALA A 270 -3.62 4.28 -6.66
CA ALA A 270 -2.86 3.09 -6.32
C ALA A 270 -1.90 2.76 -7.46
N MET A 271 -0.61 2.92 -7.22
CA MET A 271 0.46 2.40 -8.05
C MET A 271 1.09 1.20 -7.35
N ILE A 272 1.56 0.21 -8.10
CA ILE A 272 2.26 -0.93 -7.50
C ILE A 272 3.67 -1.01 -8.06
N HIS A 273 4.64 -1.02 -7.14
CA HIS A 273 6.04 -1.26 -7.41
C HIS A 273 6.38 -2.70 -7.03
N PHE A 274 6.80 -3.51 -8.01
CA PHE A 274 7.24 -4.88 -7.80
C PHE A 274 8.76 -4.96 -7.69
N ALA A 275 9.24 -5.93 -6.93
CA ALA A 275 10.67 -6.22 -6.87
C ALA A 275 11.21 -6.60 -8.27
N PRO A 276 12.41 -6.17 -8.65
CA PRO A 276 12.99 -6.47 -9.97
C PRO A 276 13.11 -7.96 -10.27
N TRP A 277 13.32 -8.76 -9.23
CA TRP A 277 13.44 -10.23 -9.33
C TRP A 277 12.08 -10.94 -9.44
N TYR A 278 10.96 -10.25 -9.08
CA TYR A 278 9.65 -10.85 -9.16
C TYR A 278 9.13 -10.80 -10.59
N ARG A 279 8.78 -11.97 -11.14
CA ARG A 279 8.23 -12.05 -12.49
C ARG A 279 6.82 -11.48 -12.52
N ASN A 280 6.61 -10.48 -13.34
CA ASN A 280 5.32 -9.83 -13.54
C ASN A 280 5.20 -9.41 -15.01
N GLY A 281 4.17 -9.91 -15.69
CA GLY A 281 3.90 -9.61 -17.10
C GLY A 281 3.03 -8.38 -17.33
N MET A 282 2.52 -7.74 -16.26
CA MET A 282 1.67 -6.53 -16.39
C MET A 282 2.45 -5.36 -16.99
N ARG A 283 1.74 -4.55 -17.75
CA ARG A 283 2.27 -3.34 -18.40
C ARG A 283 1.33 -2.17 -18.18
N LEU A 284 1.88 -0.99 -18.03
CA LEU A 284 1.11 0.26 -18.04
C LEU A 284 0.63 0.55 -19.45
N THR A 285 -0.49 1.26 -19.59
CA THR A 285 -0.93 1.78 -20.88
C THR A 285 -1.03 3.29 -20.78
N PHE A 286 -0.16 3.99 -21.50
CA PHE A 286 -0.11 5.46 -21.52
C PHE A 286 -0.18 6.00 -22.95
N ALA A 287 -0.67 7.23 -23.06
CA ALA A 287 -0.55 7.98 -24.29
C ALA A 287 0.93 8.29 -24.59
N ASP A 288 1.27 8.33 -25.87
CA ASP A 288 2.62 8.57 -26.37
C ASP A 288 3.19 9.93 -25.96
N ASP A 289 2.34 10.90 -25.61
CA ASP A 289 2.74 12.22 -25.10
C ASP A 289 3.36 12.19 -23.68
N ILE A 290 3.21 11.09 -22.92
CA ILE A 290 3.92 10.87 -21.65
C ILE A 290 5.37 10.41 -21.87
N ARG A 291 5.66 9.77 -23.01
CA ARG A 291 6.98 9.19 -23.28
C ARG A 291 8.14 10.17 -23.06
N PRO A 292 8.12 11.40 -23.61
CA PRO A 292 9.18 12.38 -23.37
C PRO A 292 9.36 12.75 -21.89
N VAL A 293 8.28 12.69 -21.10
CA VAL A 293 8.35 12.97 -19.67
C VAL A 293 9.13 11.87 -18.94
N LEU A 294 8.82 10.60 -19.21
CA LEU A 294 9.53 9.47 -18.59
C LEU A 294 10.98 9.37 -19.06
N GLU A 295 11.23 9.56 -20.36
CA GLU A 295 12.59 9.58 -20.93
C GLU A 295 13.42 10.71 -20.30
N GLY A 296 12.87 11.90 -20.15
CA GLY A 296 13.56 13.01 -19.50
C GLY A 296 13.86 12.77 -18.00
N LEU A 297 12.98 12.06 -17.28
CA LEU A 297 13.27 11.64 -15.90
C LEU A 297 14.38 10.59 -15.86
N GLU A 298 14.39 9.66 -16.79
CA GLU A 298 15.43 8.62 -16.90
C GLU A 298 16.80 9.23 -17.23
N GLU A 299 16.86 10.12 -18.21
CA GLU A 299 18.10 10.82 -18.61
C GLU A 299 18.73 11.61 -17.46
N ARG A 300 17.90 12.18 -16.58
CA ARG A 300 18.38 12.88 -15.36
C ARG A 300 18.66 11.96 -14.18
N GLY A 301 18.39 10.66 -14.31
CA GLY A 301 18.49 9.69 -13.19
C GLY A 301 17.46 9.91 -12.09
N GLU A 302 16.34 10.56 -12.39
CA GLU A 302 15.29 10.91 -11.44
C GLU A 302 14.15 9.87 -11.39
N LEU A 303 14.00 9.01 -12.42
CA LEU A 303 12.90 8.06 -12.49
C LEU A 303 13.03 6.96 -11.43
N GLY A 304 14.18 6.28 -11.37
CA GLY A 304 14.48 5.23 -10.39
C GLY A 304 13.58 3.99 -10.46
N LEU A 305 12.72 3.88 -11.47
CA LEU A 305 11.77 2.80 -11.69
C LEU A 305 11.98 2.17 -13.07
N GLU A 306 11.65 0.90 -13.20
CA GLU A 306 11.41 0.27 -14.50
C GLU A 306 9.91 0.41 -14.83
N CYS A 307 9.59 1.01 -15.96
CA CYS A 307 8.21 1.28 -16.38
C CYS A 307 7.94 0.55 -17.72
N PRO A 308 7.48 -0.69 -17.71
CA PRO A 308 7.02 -1.36 -18.93
C PRO A 308 5.69 -0.73 -19.38
N VAL A 309 5.71 -0.04 -20.52
CA VAL A 309 4.56 0.73 -21.02
C VAL A 309 4.19 0.26 -22.43
N ASP A 310 2.90 0.07 -22.66
CA ASP A 310 2.28 -0.03 -23.96
C ASP A 310 1.82 1.37 -24.37
N TRP A 311 2.47 1.92 -25.38
CA TRP A 311 2.21 3.27 -25.86
C TRP A 311 1.07 3.26 -26.88
N ILE A 312 0.08 4.12 -26.68
CA ILE A 312 -1.06 4.31 -27.58
C ILE A 312 -1.20 5.79 -27.96
N GLY A 313 -1.89 6.05 -29.06
CA GLY A 313 -2.16 7.44 -29.46
C GLY A 313 -2.99 8.19 -28.43
N ARG A 314 -2.77 9.51 -28.31
CA ARG A 314 -3.46 10.38 -27.34
C ARG A 314 -4.99 10.31 -27.47
N GLU A 315 -5.52 10.28 -28.70
CA GLU A 315 -6.95 10.20 -28.97
C GLU A 315 -7.54 8.85 -28.53
N GLU A 316 -6.83 7.77 -28.79
CA GLU A 316 -7.21 6.43 -28.35
C GLU A 316 -7.22 6.34 -26.83
N ALA A 317 -6.19 6.83 -26.16
CA ALA A 317 -6.10 6.88 -24.72
C ALA A 317 -7.31 7.62 -24.10
N ALA A 318 -7.65 8.80 -24.63
CA ALA A 318 -8.78 9.60 -24.14
C ALA A 318 -10.13 8.92 -24.37
N ARG A 319 -10.27 8.13 -25.42
CA ARG A 319 -11.51 7.43 -25.76
C ARG A 319 -11.72 6.17 -24.93
N THR A 320 -10.65 5.46 -24.55
CA THR A 320 -10.75 4.08 -24.03
C THR A 320 -10.44 3.93 -22.55
N TYR A 321 -9.78 4.90 -21.88
CA TYR A 321 -9.31 4.69 -20.50
C TYR A 321 -10.43 4.46 -19.47
N LEU A 322 -11.64 4.97 -19.71
CA LEU A 322 -12.80 4.72 -18.84
C LEU A 322 -13.56 3.43 -19.18
N ASP A 323 -13.22 2.78 -20.29
CA ASP A 323 -13.84 1.53 -20.74
C ASP A 323 -12.94 0.31 -20.48
N ARG A 324 -11.74 0.54 -19.97
CA ARG A 324 -10.93 -0.55 -19.47
C ARG A 324 -11.67 -1.17 -18.30
N GLY A 325 -11.98 -2.46 -18.42
CA GLY A 325 -12.63 -3.24 -17.36
C GLY A 325 -11.82 -3.12 -16.06
N PHE A 326 -12.26 -3.80 -15.01
CA PHE A 326 -11.64 -3.73 -13.68
C PHE A 326 -10.14 -3.65 -13.80
N GLY A 327 -9.68 -2.44 -14.01
CA GLY A 327 -8.41 -2.00 -14.40
C GLY A 327 -7.35 -3.05 -14.25
N ASN A 328 -6.51 -3.22 -15.11
CA ASN A 328 -5.34 -4.07 -14.95
C ASN A 328 -5.50 -5.04 -13.77
N SER A 329 -6.61 -5.80 -13.78
CA SER A 329 -6.79 -6.88 -12.81
C SER A 329 -5.48 -7.65 -12.87
N TYR A 330 -4.86 -7.82 -11.74
CA TYR A 330 -3.60 -8.51 -11.59
C TYR A 330 -3.61 -9.77 -12.46
N ASP A 331 -3.12 -9.69 -13.69
CA ASP A 331 -2.82 -10.87 -14.45
C ASP A 331 -1.51 -11.42 -13.89
N PHE A 332 -1.68 -12.24 -12.87
CA PHE A 332 -0.59 -12.99 -12.27
C PHE A 332 -0.40 -14.34 -12.91
N ASP A 333 -0.95 -14.51 -14.11
CA ASP A 333 -0.69 -15.73 -14.86
C ASP A 333 0.80 -15.81 -15.12
N GLN A 334 1.46 -16.54 -14.22
CA GLN A 334 2.90 -16.79 -14.23
C GLN A 334 3.23 -17.88 -15.25
N GLU A 335 2.28 -18.31 -16.08
CA GLU A 335 2.50 -19.30 -17.11
C GLU A 335 3.55 -18.78 -18.11
N ILE A 336 4.51 -19.64 -18.36
CA ILE A 336 5.70 -19.40 -19.19
C ILE A 336 5.37 -19.66 -20.65
#